data_5a528ba9fe86618343e8896b6891148d
#
_entry.id   5a528ba9fe86618343e8896b6891148d
#
_cell.length_a   1.000
_cell.length_b   1.000
_cell.length_c   1.000
_cell.angle_alpha   90.00
_cell.angle_beta   90.00
_cell.angle_gamma   90.00
#
_symmetry.space_group_name_H-M   'P 1'
#
loop_
_entity.id
_entity.type
_entity.pdbx_description
1 polymer ?
#
loop_
_entity_poly.entity_id
_entity_poly.type
_entity_poly.pdbx_seq_one_letter_code
_entity_poly.pdbx_strand_id
1 'polypeptide(L)'
;MQQIIVIEPIVTDRLILKALVKEDASAILHILSDRDTAWWSDDFKMRSLDEAIDFIDWGNEAIDVIHYGLFRKESEKAIGYIQIKLPKCSGIKDARELGYALSKNFRKQGYMSEAVNAICDHLFRDESINRITLEILNNNLPSLGVARKCRFSYVDEPIEKKHKRFLDDQPVDLYVRRRPDTDMSLAA
;
A
#
# COMPACT_ATOMS: atom_id res chain seq x y z
N MET A 1 26.58 8.77 -2.92
CA MET A 1 26.32 7.39 -2.44
C MET A 1 24.81 7.25 -2.32
N GLN A 2 24.20 6.43 -3.16
CA GLN A 2 22.77 6.09 -3.02
C GLN A 2 22.59 5.29 -1.74
N GLN A 3 21.73 5.75 -0.86
CA GLN A 3 21.39 5.02 0.36
C GLN A 3 20.46 3.88 -0.05
N ILE A 4 20.99 2.66 -0.05
CA ILE A 4 20.17 1.46 -0.29
C ILE A 4 19.24 1.34 0.91
N ILE A 5 17.92 1.44 0.67
CA ILE A 5 16.93 1.21 1.70
C ILE A 5 16.90 -0.30 1.96
N VAL A 6 17.40 -0.72 3.09
CA VAL A 6 17.30 -2.11 3.52
C VAL A 6 15.90 -2.34 4.06
N ILE A 7 15.12 -3.18 3.38
CA ILE A 7 13.76 -3.56 3.80
C ILE A 7 13.88 -4.68 4.83
N GLU A 8 13.68 -4.34 6.12
CA GLU A 8 13.62 -5.35 7.17
C GLU A 8 12.32 -6.14 7.11
N PRO A 9 12.35 -7.47 7.20
CA PRO A 9 11.15 -8.28 7.22
C PRO A 9 10.26 -7.97 8.43
N ILE A 10 8.95 -7.85 8.19
CA ILE A 10 7.93 -7.70 9.23
C ILE A 10 7.18 -9.02 9.35
N VAL A 11 7.19 -9.60 10.53
CA VAL A 11 6.52 -10.87 10.81
C VAL A 11 5.23 -10.60 11.59
N THR A 12 4.12 -11.16 11.12
CA THR A 12 2.81 -11.11 11.77
C THR A 12 2.39 -12.51 12.23
N ASP A 13 1.15 -12.69 12.64
CA ASP A 13 0.64 -14.02 13.04
C ASP A 13 0.68 -15.01 11.87
N ARG A 14 0.28 -14.59 10.65
CA ARG A 14 0.11 -15.45 9.48
C ARG A 14 1.03 -15.10 8.30
N LEU A 15 1.65 -13.90 8.33
CA LEU A 15 2.39 -13.37 7.20
C LEU A 15 3.84 -13.08 7.53
N ILE A 16 4.66 -13.07 6.48
CA ILE A 16 5.98 -12.45 6.43
C ILE A 16 5.91 -11.40 5.32
N LEU A 17 6.16 -10.14 5.68
CA LEU A 17 6.27 -9.03 4.74
C LEU A 17 7.76 -8.78 4.52
N LYS A 18 8.22 -8.91 3.29
CA LYS A 18 9.66 -8.73 2.93
C LYS A 18 9.80 -8.16 1.53
N ALA A 19 11.01 -7.73 1.17
CA ALA A 19 11.30 -7.28 -0.18
C ALA A 19 10.90 -8.36 -1.21
N LEU A 20 10.37 -7.90 -2.35
CA LEU A 20 10.14 -8.76 -3.50
C LEU A 20 11.46 -9.01 -4.21
N VAL A 21 11.61 -10.21 -4.76
CA VAL A 21 12.74 -10.61 -5.60
C VAL A 21 12.25 -11.02 -6.99
N LYS A 22 13.15 -11.11 -7.97
CA LYS A 22 12.78 -11.42 -9.37
C LYS A 22 12.02 -12.75 -9.52
N GLU A 23 12.28 -13.69 -8.64
CA GLU A 23 11.58 -14.98 -8.59
C GLU A 23 10.10 -14.84 -8.25
N ASP A 24 9.69 -13.70 -7.63
CA ASP A 24 8.30 -13.39 -7.32
C ASP A 24 7.53 -12.80 -8.52
N ALA A 25 8.21 -12.47 -9.62
CA ALA A 25 7.62 -11.77 -10.76
C ALA A 25 6.39 -12.51 -11.33
N SER A 26 6.40 -13.83 -11.38
CA SER A 26 5.23 -14.62 -11.83
C SER A 26 4.01 -14.44 -10.92
N ALA A 27 4.22 -14.34 -9.60
CA ALA A 27 3.14 -14.10 -8.65
C ALA A 27 2.62 -12.65 -8.77
N ILE A 28 3.51 -11.68 -8.91
CA ILE A 28 3.17 -10.26 -9.09
C ILE A 28 2.41 -10.05 -10.40
N LEU A 29 2.87 -10.65 -11.51
CA LEU A 29 2.16 -10.63 -12.78
C LEU A 29 0.73 -11.16 -12.62
N HIS A 30 0.58 -12.33 -11.97
CA HIS A 30 -0.75 -12.91 -11.74
C HIS A 30 -1.68 -12.00 -10.91
N ILE A 31 -1.14 -11.30 -9.91
CA ILE A 31 -1.90 -10.38 -9.08
C ILE A 31 -2.34 -9.14 -9.86
N LEU A 32 -1.43 -8.55 -10.64
CA LEU A 32 -1.64 -7.25 -11.31
C LEU A 32 -2.24 -7.38 -12.71
N SER A 33 -2.22 -8.57 -13.32
CA SER A 33 -2.98 -8.88 -14.54
C SER A 33 -4.44 -9.29 -14.26
N ASP A 34 -4.79 -9.58 -12.98
CA ASP A 34 -6.17 -9.91 -12.63
C ASP A 34 -7.09 -8.71 -12.90
N ARG A 35 -8.17 -8.94 -13.67
CA ARG A 35 -9.07 -7.89 -14.15
C ARG A 35 -9.67 -7.06 -13.02
N ASP A 36 -10.02 -7.71 -11.90
CA ASP A 36 -10.60 -7.01 -10.75
C ASP A 36 -9.55 -6.15 -10.03
N THR A 37 -8.28 -6.58 -9.99
CA THR A 37 -7.18 -5.78 -9.44
C THR A 37 -6.86 -4.61 -10.36
N ALA A 38 -6.73 -4.85 -11.65
CA ALA A 38 -6.42 -3.86 -12.66
C ALA A 38 -7.49 -2.76 -12.77
N TRP A 39 -8.75 -3.07 -12.44
CA TRP A 39 -9.83 -2.08 -12.40
C TRP A 39 -9.60 -0.97 -11.36
N TRP A 40 -8.95 -1.31 -10.24
CA TRP A 40 -8.72 -0.40 -9.12
C TRP A 40 -7.35 0.30 -9.15
N SER A 41 -6.50 -0.04 -10.12
CA SER A 41 -5.13 0.45 -10.21
C SER A 41 -4.78 0.76 -11.66
N ASP A 42 -4.83 2.03 -12.04
CA ASP A 42 -4.48 2.46 -13.40
C ASP A 42 -2.99 2.27 -13.71
N ASP A 43 -2.16 2.28 -12.68
CA ASP A 43 -0.71 2.27 -12.83
C ASP A 43 -0.13 0.87 -13.14
N PHE A 44 -0.92 -0.22 -12.99
CA PHE A 44 -0.33 -1.58 -12.92
C PHE A 44 -1.11 -2.65 -13.69
N LYS A 45 -1.56 -2.34 -14.90
CA LYS A 45 -2.10 -3.38 -15.78
C LYS A 45 -0.97 -4.13 -16.46
N MET A 46 -0.34 -5.06 -15.74
CA MET A 46 0.76 -5.85 -16.27
C MET A 46 0.33 -6.87 -17.32
N ARG A 47 1.15 -7.03 -18.35
CA ARG A 47 0.90 -7.89 -19.51
C ARG A 47 2.00 -8.93 -19.73
N SER A 48 3.18 -8.72 -19.14
CA SER A 48 4.34 -9.59 -19.33
C SER A 48 5.11 -9.82 -18.03
N LEU A 49 5.94 -10.86 -18.05
CA LEU A 49 6.85 -11.16 -16.96
C LEU A 49 7.92 -10.07 -16.81
N ASP A 50 8.38 -9.50 -17.94
CA ASP A 50 9.36 -8.42 -17.94
C ASP A 50 8.82 -7.17 -17.23
N GLU A 51 7.56 -6.79 -17.48
CA GLU A 51 6.91 -5.69 -16.76
C GLU A 51 6.83 -5.96 -15.24
N ALA A 52 6.63 -7.21 -14.83
CA ALA A 52 6.63 -7.58 -13.41
C ALA A 52 8.02 -7.53 -12.79
N ILE A 53 9.07 -7.90 -13.55
CA ILE A 53 10.47 -7.74 -13.13
C ILE A 53 10.82 -6.26 -13.00
N ASP A 54 10.48 -5.44 -13.99
CA ASP A 54 10.71 -4.00 -13.97
C ASP A 54 10.02 -3.33 -12.78
N PHE A 55 8.81 -3.75 -12.44
CA PHE A 55 8.09 -3.28 -11.25
C PHE A 55 8.81 -3.62 -9.94
N ILE A 56 9.35 -4.83 -9.83
CA ILE A 56 10.11 -5.28 -8.66
C ILE A 56 11.42 -4.50 -8.56
N ASP A 57 12.17 -4.38 -9.65
CA ASP A 57 13.44 -3.66 -9.70
C ASP A 57 13.22 -2.18 -9.36
N TRP A 58 12.19 -1.54 -9.95
CA TRP A 58 11.83 -0.16 -9.61
C TRP A 58 11.53 0.01 -8.13
N GLY A 59 10.75 -0.90 -7.52
CA GLY A 59 10.41 -0.81 -6.10
C GLY A 59 11.60 -1.03 -5.17
N ASN A 60 12.64 -1.75 -5.62
CA ASN A 60 13.87 -1.98 -4.87
C ASN A 60 14.89 -0.85 -5.02
N GLU A 61 14.84 -0.09 -6.12
CA GLU A 61 15.80 0.96 -6.47
C GLU A 61 15.30 2.37 -6.16
N ALA A 62 13.98 2.57 -6.06
CA ALA A 62 13.38 3.87 -5.81
C ALA A 62 13.72 4.39 -4.40
N ILE A 63 13.99 5.70 -4.31
CA ILE A 63 14.35 6.36 -3.03
C ILE A 63 13.10 6.69 -2.20
N ASP A 64 11.97 6.91 -2.87
CA ASP A 64 10.72 7.41 -2.29
C ASP A 64 9.59 6.38 -2.29
N VAL A 65 9.91 5.13 -2.68
CA VAL A 65 8.96 4.01 -2.74
C VAL A 65 9.60 2.77 -2.13
N ILE A 66 8.82 2.02 -1.37
CA ILE A 66 9.21 0.73 -0.81
C ILE A 66 8.13 -0.29 -1.15
N HIS A 67 8.51 -1.44 -1.68
CA HIS A 67 7.60 -2.55 -1.93
C HIS A 67 7.83 -3.69 -0.94
N TYR A 68 6.79 -4.03 -0.18
CA TYR A 68 6.72 -5.25 0.61
C TYR A 68 5.88 -6.29 -0.09
N GLY A 69 6.46 -7.44 -0.43
CA GLY A 69 5.70 -8.63 -0.78
C GLY A 69 5.06 -9.25 0.45
N LEU A 70 3.85 -9.79 0.30
CA LEU A 70 3.12 -10.51 1.35
C LEU A 70 3.25 -12.01 1.11
N PHE A 71 3.82 -12.72 2.08
CA PHE A 71 4.02 -14.16 2.03
C PHE A 71 3.31 -14.81 3.22
N ARG A 72 2.62 -15.93 2.99
CA ARG A 72 2.15 -16.76 4.09
C ARG A 72 3.34 -17.50 4.71
N LYS A 73 3.33 -17.70 6.02
CA LYS A 73 4.43 -18.40 6.72
C LYS A 73 4.73 -19.80 6.16
N GLU A 74 3.71 -20.45 5.61
CA GLU A 74 3.86 -21.79 5.03
C GLU A 74 4.13 -21.77 3.51
N SER A 75 4.39 -20.60 2.91
CA SER A 75 4.49 -20.47 1.45
C SER A 75 5.58 -19.49 1.06
N GLU A 76 6.41 -19.89 0.11
CA GLU A 76 7.42 -19.03 -0.49
C GLU A 76 6.85 -18.11 -1.59
N LYS A 77 5.59 -18.29 -1.98
CA LYS A 77 4.98 -17.50 -3.05
C LYS A 77 4.29 -16.26 -2.48
N ALA A 78 4.56 -15.11 -3.09
CA ALA A 78 3.86 -13.87 -2.78
C ALA A 78 2.36 -14.02 -3.08
N ILE A 79 1.52 -13.62 -2.12
CA ILE A 79 0.06 -13.59 -2.26
C ILE A 79 -0.48 -12.19 -2.50
N GLY A 80 0.35 -11.16 -2.34
CA GLY A 80 0.03 -9.76 -2.51
C GLY A 80 1.26 -8.88 -2.31
N TYR A 81 1.06 -7.58 -2.36
CA TYR A 81 2.09 -6.60 -2.01
C TYR A 81 1.48 -5.35 -1.37
N ILE A 82 2.33 -4.60 -0.65
CA ILE A 82 2.06 -3.24 -0.18
C ILE A 82 3.18 -2.34 -0.71
N GLN A 83 2.80 -1.25 -1.34
CA GLN A 83 3.66 -0.15 -1.71
C GLN A 83 3.55 0.96 -0.67
N ILE A 84 4.67 1.49 -0.22
CA ILE A 84 4.76 2.65 0.66
C ILE A 84 5.44 3.76 -0.12
N LYS A 85 4.82 4.92 -0.24
CA LYS A 85 5.34 6.08 -0.97
C LYS A 85 5.07 7.40 -0.26
N LEU A 86 5.82 8.43 -0.63
CA LEU A 86 5.51 9.80 -0.22
C LEU A 86 4.20 10.23 -0.88
N PRO A 87 3.27 10.87 -0.15
CA PRO A 87 2.02 11.35 -0.73
C PRO A 87 2.26 12.27 -1.91
N LYS A 88 1.61 12.01 -3.04
CA LYS A 88 1.68 12.83 -4.26
C LYS A 88 1.15 14.25 -4.03
N CYS A 89 0.30 14.43 -3.05
CA CYS A 89 -0.40 15.65 -2.77
C CYS A 89 0.30 16.46 -1.74
N SER A 90 1.35 17.15 -1.97
CA SER A 90 1.38 18.24 -1.08
C SER A 90 2.48 18.61 -0.16
N GLY A 91 3.64 18.18 -0.31
CA GLY A 91 4.70 18.61 0.60
C GLY A 91 4.46 18.27 2.09
N ILE A 92 3.56 17.34 2.38
CA ILE A 92 3.34 16.80 3.72
C ILE A 92 4.44 15.78 3.99
N LYS A 93 5.53 16.22 4.58
CA LYS A 93 6.71 15.39 4.82
C LYS A 93 6.48 14.28 5.86
N ASP A 94 5.53 14.48 6.78
CA ASP A 94 5.24 13.59 7.91
C ASP A 94 4.19 12.51 7.58
N ALA A 95 3.90 12.28 6.31
CA ALA A 95 2.95 11.26 5.88
C ALA A 95 3.59 10.19 4.99
N ARG A 96 2.97 9.00 4.96
CA ARG A 96 3.22 7.93 3.98
C ARG A 96 1.91 7.49 3.37
N GLU A 97 1.92 7.29 2.06
CA GLU A 97 0.77 6.75 1.34
C GLU A 97 0.96 5.25 1.13
N LEU A 98 -0.09 4.46 1.35
CA LEU A 98 -0.08 3.04 1.05
C LEU A 98 -0.93 2.74 -0.18
N GLY A 99 -0.34 1.95 -1.10
CA GLY A 99 -1.04 1.24 -2.14
C GLY A 99 -0.90 -0.26 -1.91
N TYR A 100 -1.88 -1.08 -2.30
CA TYR A 100 -1.78 -2.52 -2.12
C TYR A 100 -2.64 -3.30 -3.10
N ALA A 101 -2.23 -4.54 -3.36
CA ALA A 101 -3.04 -5.52 -4.05
C ALA A 101 -2.90 -6.91 -3.42
N LEU A 102 -3.95 -7.71 -3.53
CA LEU A 102 -4.00 -9.07 -3.02
C LEU A 102 -4.60 -10.01 -4.08
N SER A 103 -3.95 -11.13 -4.30
CA SER A 103 -4.47 -12.20 -5.16
C SER A 103 -5.88 -12.59 -4.73
N LYS A 104 -6.78 -12.74 -5.70
CA LYS A 104 -8.21 -13.00 -5.47
C LYS A 104 -8.48 -14.21 -4.58
N ASN A 105 -7.63 -15.23 -4.67
CA ASN A 105 -7.78 -16.46 -3.89
C ASN A 105 -7.55 -16.27 -2.37
N PHE A 106 -6.95 -15.14 -1.98
CA PHE A 106 -6.63 -14.81 -0.59
C PHE A 106 -7.45 -13.63 -0.04
N ARG A 107 -8.37 -13.07 -0.85
CA ARG A 107 -9.28 -11.99 -0.42
C ARG A 107 -10.29 -12.47 0.62
N LYS A 108 -10.86 -11.54 1.37
CA LYS A 108 -11.90 -11.75 2.41
C LYS A 108 -11.45 -12.62 3.60
N GLN A 109 -10.16 -12.96 3.72
CA GLN A 109 -9.58 -13.75 4.80
C GLN A 109 -8.83 -12.90 5.85
N GLY A 110 -8.82 -11.57 5.68
CA GLY A 110 -8.19 -10.63 6.61
C GLY A 110 -6.69 -10.39 6.39
N TYR A 111 -6.04 -11.08 5.46
CA TYR A 111 -4.60 -10.93 5.20
C TYR A 111 -4.18 -9.48 4.92
N MET A 112 -4.90 -8.76 4.06
CA MET A 112 -4.52 -7.37 3.76
C MET A 112 -4.69 -6.46 4.99
N SER A 113 -5.73 -6.64 5.78
CA SER A 113 -5.91 -5.85 7.01
C SER A 113 -4.82 -6.14 8.05
N GLU A 114 -4.37 -7.40 8.16
CA GLU A 114 -3.25 -7.80 9.01
C GLU A 114 -1.95 -7.14 8.54
N ALA A 115 -1.65 -7.20 7.25
CA ALA A 115 -0.46 -6.61 6.66
C ALA A 115 -0.45 -5.06 6.79
N VAL A 116 -1.56 -4.39 6.50
CA VAL A 116 -1.67 -2.92 6.63
C VAL A 116 -1.49 -2.48 8.07
N ASN A 117 -2.05 -3.19 9.05
CA ASN A 117 -1.81 -2.87 10.47
C ASN A 117 -0.34 -3.02 10.84
N ALA A 118 0.31 -4.10 10.43
CA ALA A 118 1.72 -4.33 10.71
C ALA A 118 2.62 -3.26 10.08
N ILE A 119 2.34 -2.85 8.84
CA ILE A 119 3.04 -1.73 8.17
C ILE A 119 2.80 -0.41 8.93
N CYS A 120 1.57 -0.11 9.33
CA CYS A 120 1.28 1.10 10.09
C CYS A 120 2.06 1.14 11.42
N ASP A 121 2.05 0.02 12.15
CA ASP A 121 2.75 -0.07 13.43
C ASP A 121 4.28 0.01 13.25
N HIS A 122 4.81 -0.52 12.14
CA HIS A 122 6.21 -0.40 11.77
C HIS A 122 6.57 1.06 11.43
N LEU A 123 5.79 1.72 10.58
CA LEU A 123 6.05 3.08 10.14
C LEU A 123 5.94 4.09 11.30
N PHE A 124 5.00 3.90 12.22
CA PHE A 124 4.86 4.79 13.38
C PHE A 124 5.99 4.66 14.44
N ARG A 125 6.95 3.75 14.27
CA ARG A 125 8.18 3.74 15.07
C ARG A 125 9.11 4.91 14.70
N ASP A 126 9.01 5.40 13.46
CA ASP A 126 9.68 6.62 13.03
C ASP A 126 8.82 7.82 13.50
N GLU A 127 9.35 8.59 14.48
CA GLU A 127 8.67 9.74 15.06
C GLU A 127 8.38 10.86 14.06
N SER A 128 9.07 10.90 12.95
CA SER A 128 8.81 11.85 11.86
C SER A 128 7.53 11.56 11.08
N ILE A 129 6.98 10.33 11.19
CA ILE A 129 5.76 9.90 10.49
C ILE A 129 4.57 10.03 11.43
N ASN A 130 3.70 11.00 11.18
CA ASN A 130 2.50 11.25 11.98
C ASN A 130 1.22 10.75 11.32
N ARG A 131 1.25 10.48 10.01
CA ARG A 131 0.09 10.11 9.22
C ARG A 131 0.42 9.02 8.22
N ILE A 132 -0.55 8.13 8.03
CA ILE A 132 -0.56 7.15 6.94
C ILE A 132 -1.86 7.36 6.18
N THR A 133 -1.78 7.39 4.85
CA THR A 133 -2.91 7.71 3.98
C THR A 133 -3.23 6.58 3.03
N LEU A 134 -4.50 6.48 2.65
CA LEU A 134 -5.00 5.65 1.57
C LEU A 134 -5.83 6.55 0.64
N GLU A 135 -5.55 6.49 -0.64
CA GLU A 135 -6.42 7.04 -1.67
C GLU A 135 -7.28 5.90 -2.24
N ILE A 136 -8.59 6.00 -2.06
CA ILE A 136 -9.51 4.92 -2.39
C ILE A 136 -10.63 5.45 -3.29
N LEU A 137 -10.85 4.82 -4.44
CA LEU A 137 -12.05 5.08 -5.24
C LEU A 137 -13.31 4.80 -4.41
N ASN A 138 -14.28 5.69 -4.44
CA ASN A 138 -15.48 5.64 -3.59
C ASN A 138 -16.31 4.36 -3.75
N ASN A 139 -16.17 3.66 -4.87
CA ASN A 139 -16.84 2.40 -5.17
C ASN A 139 -15.95 1.16 -4.92
N ASN A 140 -14.70 1.33 -4.44
CA ASN A 140 -13.79 0.22 -4.09
C ASN A 140 -14.12 -0.36 -2.71
N LEU A 141 -15.25 -1.07 -2.61
CA LEU A 141 -15.73 -1.67 -1.35
C LEU A 141 -14.69 -2.57 -0.65
N PRO A 142 -13.87 -3.38 -1.34
CA PRO A 142 -12.81 -4.14 -0.70
C PRO A 142 -11.81 -3.26 0.05
N SER A 143 -11.30 -2.18 -0.57
CA SER A 143 -10.34 -1.27 0.05
C SER A 143 -10.97 -0.45 1.18
N LEU A 144 -12.23 -0.02 1.02
CA LEU A 144 -13.00 0.62 2.10
C LEU A 144 -13.15 -0.31 3.32
N GLY A 145 -13.33 -1.61 3.08
CA GLY A 145 -13.36 -2.61 4.15
C GLY A 145 -12.03 -2.75 4.89
N VAL A 146 -10.89 -2.67 4.17
CA VAL A 146 -9.55 -2.66 4.78
C VAL A 146 -9.34 -1.38 5.57
N ALA A 147 -9.62 -0.21 4.99
CA ALA A 147 -9.48 1.09 5.65
C ALA A 147 -10.21 1.11 7.00
N ARG A 148 -11.48 0.68 7.03
CA ARG A 148 -12.29 0.62 8.26
C ARG A 148 -11.68 -0.32 9.31
N LYS A 149 -11.26 -1.52 8.91
CA LYS A 149 -10.65 -2.50 9.83
C LYS A 149 -9.31 -2.01 10.39
N CYS A 150 -8.58 -1.22 9.62
CA CYS A 150 -7.28 -0.67 10.00
C CYS A 150 -7.37 0.74 10.63
N ARG A 151 -8.58 1.18 11.04
CA ARG A 151 -8.82 2.45 11.75
C ARG A 151 -8.41 3.69 10.96
N PHE A 152 -8.54 3.64 9.63
CA PHE A 152 -8.44 4.85 8.82
C PHE A 152 -9.78 5.58 8.84
N SER A 153 -9.73 6.90 8.99
CA SER A 153 -10.88 7.79 8.97
C SER A 153 -10.93 8.55 7.64
N TYR A 154 -12.12 8.71 7.09
CA TYR A 154 -12.34 9.57 5.93
C TYR A 154 -12.02 11.02 6.26
N VAL A 155 -11.39 11.71 5.34
CA VAL A 155 -11.07 13.14 5.47
C VAL A 155 -11.75 13.89 4.35
N ASP A 156 -12.68 14.76 4.74
CA ASP A 156 -13.34 15.68 3.81
C ASP A 156 -12.47 16.93 3.63
N GLU A 157 -11.40 16.81 2.86
CA GLU A 157 -10.60 17.96 2.46
C GLU A 157 -11.17 18.55 1.17
N PRO A 158 -11.28 19.91 1.07
CA PRO A 158 -11.72 20.55 -0.15
C PRO A 158 -10.75 20.24 -1.29
N ILE A 159 -11.33 19.68 -2.33
CA ILE A 159 -10.66 18.95 -3.41
C ILE A 159 -10.15 19.88 -4.50
N GLU A 160 -9.42 20.89 -4.15
CA GLU A 160 -8.58 21.57 -5.14
C GLU A 160 -7.40 20.68 -5.59
N LYS A 161 -7.23 19.52 -4.97
CA LYS A 161 -6.08 18.61 -5.09
C LYS A 161 -6.45 17.14 -5.29
N LYS A 162 -7.69 16.80 -5.58
CA LYS A 162 -8.00 15.43 -6.03
C LYS A 162 -7.23 15.20 -7.31
N HIS A 163 -6.17 14.42 -7.23
CA HIS A 163 -5.51 13.92 -8.42
C HIS A 163 -6.55 13.10 -9.18
N LYS A 164 -7.04 13.68 -10.27
CA LYS A 164 -7.83 12.92 -11.21
C LYS A 164 -6.98 11.75 -11.67
N ARG A 165 -7.39 10.54 -11.37
CA ARG A 165 -6.79 9.38 -12.01
C ARG A 165 -7.01 9.50 -13.51
N PHE A 166 -5.97 9.20 -14.27
CA PHE A 166 -5.88 9.46 -15.70
C PHE A 166 -6.91 8.73 -16.57
N LEU A 167 -7.66 7.74 -16.06
CA LEU A 167 -8.52 6.91 -16.89
C LEU A 167 -10.02 7.20 -16.84
N ASP A 168 -10.60 7.80 -15.80
CA ASP A 168 -12.06 7.95 -15.73
C ASP A 168 -12.61 9.07 -14.86
N ASP A 169 -11.97 10.16 -14.59
CA ASP A 169 -12.52 11.26 -13.77
C ASP A 169 -13.23 10.81 -12.46
N GLN A 170 -12.95 9.56 -11.99
CA GLN A 170 -13.62 9.02 -10.83
C GLN A 170 -13.04 9.63 -9.55
N PRO A 171 -13.88 10.06 -8.62
CA PRO A 171 -13.43 10.68 -7.38
C PRO A 171 -12.72 9.65 -6.50
N VAL A 172 -11.55 10.03 -6.03
CA VAL A 172 -10.77 9.29 -5.04
C VAL A 172 -10.98 9.96 -3.69
N ASP A 173 -11.35 9.18 -2.69
CA ASP A 173 -11.51 9.62 -1.31
C ASP A 173 -10.23 9.40 -0.52
N LEU A 174 -9.88 10.38 0.33
CA LEU A 174 -8.73 10.31 1.21
C LEU A 174 -9.13 9.71 2.57
N TYR A 175 -8.39 8.70 2.97
CA TYR A 175 -8.50 8.09 4.30
C TYR A 175 -7.18 8.22 5.04
N VAL A 176 -7.22 8.60 6.33
CA VAL A 176 -6.04 8.87 7.15
C VAL A 176 -6.10 8.07 8.44
N ARG A 177 -4.99 7.42 8.77
CA ARG A 177 -4.71 6.90 10.12
C ARG A 177 -3.62 7.76 10.75
N ARG A 178 -3.90 8.34 11.91
CA ARG A 178 -2.95 9.17 12.67
C ARG A 178 -2.18 8.34 13.69
N ARG A 179 -1.01 8.79 14.05
CA ARG A 179 -0.26 8.25 15.18
C ARG A 179 -1.11 8.34 16.47
N PRO A 180 -1.19 7.28 17.29
CA PRO A 180 -2.06 7.28 18.48
C PRO A 180 -1.84 8.42 19.46
N ASP A 181 -0.60 8.90 19.59
CA ASP A 181 -0.22 9.92 20.58
C ASP A 181 -0.45 11.37 20.11
N THR A 182 -0.81 11.60 18.84
CA THR A 182 -1.07 12.94 18.29
C THR A 182 -2.51 13.40 18.48
N ASP A 183 -3.40 12.56 18.96
CA ASP A 183 -4.82 12.87 19.14
C ASP A 183 -5.12 13.62 20.46
N MET A 184 -4.16 13.75 21.38
CA MET A 184 -4.37 14.38 22.69
C MET A 184 -4.24 15.91 22.72
N SER A 185 -3.85 16.58 21.62
CA SER A 185 -3.60 18.02 21.61
C SER A 185 -4.74 18.89 21.04
N LEU A 186 -5.87 18.30 20.63
CA LEU A 186 -7.02 19.04 20.08
C LEU A 186 -8.26 19.04 20.98
N ALA A 187 -8.12 18.58 22.24
CA ALA A 187 -9.20 18.57 23.23
C ALA A 187 -8.90 19.55 24.42
N ALA A 188 -8.38 20.73 24.12
CA ALA A 188 -8.24 21.81 25.09
C ALA A 188 -8.75 23.15 24.54
#